data_d187b68e3c6a12cc0fd6f6a81b64f1ef
#
_entry.id   d187b68e3c6a12cc0fd6f6a81b64f1ef
#
_cell.length_a   1.000
_cell.length_b   1.000
_cell.length_c   1.000
_cell.angle_alpha   90.00
_cell.angle_beta   90.00
_cell.angle_gamma   90.00
#
_symmetry.space_group_name_H-M   'P 1'
#
loop_
_entity.id
_entity.type
_entity.pdbx_description
1 polymer ?
#
loop_
_entity_poly.entity_id
_entity_poly.type
_entity_poly.pdbx_seq_one_letter_code
_entity_poly.pdbx_strand_id
1 'polypeptide(L)'
;MIKQLSSAWTLLFAGIIGFFASFILTIDKFKVLKDSGFTPSCNINATINCKSVMLSDQAEVFGFPNSLIGIATFAMMVVISVALFLGVRFPKLFWQLLVSGTVLAAIFCHWLAFQTIFEIAALCP
;
A
#
# COMPACT_ATOMS: atom_id res chain seq x y z
N MET A 1 22.13 17.65 6.55
CA MET A 1 21.91 17.75 5.10
C MET A 1 21.95 16.38 4.41
N ILE A 2 23.02 15.61 4.55
CA ILE A 2 23.15 14.28 3.91
C ILE A 2 22.05 13.30 4.36
N LYS A 3 21.75 13.23 5.66
CA LYS A 3 20.67 12.36 6.19
C LYS A 3 19.27 12.73 5.64
N GLN A 4 19.01 14.01 5.48
CA GLN A 4 17.73 14.50 4.95
C GLN A 4 17.59 14.12 3.47
N LEU A 5 18.66 14.25 2.71
CA LEU A 5 18.69 13.89 1.30
C LEU A 5 18.52 12.37 1.09
N SER A 6 19.16 11.54 1.91
CA SER A 6 18.99 10.09 1.88
C SER A 6 17.54 9.69 2.18
N SER A 7 16.93 10.30 3.20
CA SER A 7 15.51 10.06 3.53
C SER A 7 14.58 10.46 2.40
N ALA A 8 14.86 11.57 1.72
CA ALA A 8 14.09 12.04 0.59
C ALA A 8 14.12 11.03 -0.58
N TRP A 9 15.27 10.50 -0.92
CA TRP A 9 15.39 9.48 -1.96
C TRP A 9 14.65 8.19 -1.61
N THR A 10 14.78 7.72 -0.36
CA THR A 10 14.07 6.53 0.10
C THR A 10 12.55 6.70 0.01
N LEU A 11 12.04 7.84 0.48
CA LEU A 11 10.61 8.16 0.41
C LEU A 11 10.12 8.28 -1.04
N LEU A 12 10.93 8.84 -1.92
CA LEU A 12 10.57 9.00 -3.34
C LEU A 12 10.41 7.64 -4.01
N PHE A 13 11.43 6.78 -3.92
CA PHE A 13 11.39 5.46 -4.55
C PHE A 13 10.30 4.58 -3.95
N ALA A 14 10.19 4.52 -2.62
CA ALA A 14 9.14 3.76 -1.96
C ALA A 14 7.75 4.29 -2.32
N GLY A 15 7.58 5.60 -2.37
CA GLY A 15 6.32 6.24 -2.74
C GLY A 15 5.91 5.95 -4.18
N ILE A 16 6.83 6.05 -5.14
CA ILE A 16 6.54 5.77 -6.56
C ILE A 16 6.19 4.30 -6.77
N ILE A 17 7.01 3.39 -6.25
CA ILE A 17 6.79 1.94 -6.40
C ILE A 17 5.46 1.54 -5.74
N GLY A 18 5.24 1.99 -4.51
CA GLY A 18 4.01 1.71 -3.77
C GLY A 18 2.76 2.30 -4.42
N PHE A 19 2.87 3.51 -4.98
CA PHE A 19 1.77 4.16 -5.71
C PHE A 19 1.33 3.34 -6.92
N PHE A 20 2.27 2.95 -7.78
CA PHE A 20 1.94 2.14 -8.95
C PHE A 20 1.42 0.76 -8.58
N ALA A 21 1.99 0.11 -7.58
CA ALA A 21 1.51 -1.18 -7.09
C ALA A 21 0.06 -1.07 -6.58
N SER A 22 -0.24 -0.08 -5.75
CA SER A 22 -1.59 0.17 -5.23
C SER A 22 -2.59 0.53 -6.34
N PHE A 23 -2.13 1.28 -7.34
CA PHE A 23 -2.96 1.66 -8.49
C PHE A 23 -3.34 0.43 -9.33
N ILE A 24 -2.39 -0.44 -9.64
CA ILE A 24 -2.64 -1.69 -10.38
C ILE A 24 -3.61 -2.58 -9.59
N LEU A 25 -3.39 -2.76 -8.29
CA LEU A 25 -4.28 -3.55 -7.43
C LEU A 25 -5.70 -2.99 -7.39
N THR A 26 -5.85 -1.67 -7.41
CA THR A 26 -7.17 -1.02 -7.44
C THR A 26 -7.89 -1.29 -8.76
N ILE A 27 -7.18 -1.18 -9.88
CA ILE A 27 -7.74 -1.50 -11.21
C ILE A 27 -8.16 -2.96 -11.28
N ASP A 28 -7.30 -3.88 -10.85
CA ASP A 28 -7.57 -5.31 -10.84
C ASP A 28 -8.79 -5.64 -9.95
N LYS A 29 -8.91 -5.01 -8.79
CA LYS A 29 -10.07 -5.14 -7.91
C LYS A 29 -11.37 -4.76 -8.62
N PHE A 30 -11.41 -3.61 -9.28
CA PHE A 30 -12.60 -3.17 -10.01
C PHE A 30 -12.94 -4.07 -11.20
N LYS A 31 -11.93 -4.59 -11.90
CA LYS A 31 -12.14 -5.55 -12.97
C LYS A 31 -12.71 -6.88 -12.47
N VAL A 32 -12.20 -7.39 -11.35
CA VAL A 32 -12.72 -8.62 -10.70
C VAL A 32 -14.17 -8.44 -10.28
N LEU A 33 -14.55 -7.25 -9.77
CA LEU A 33 -15.93 -6.96 -9.38
C LEU A 33 -16.88 -6.86 -10.57
N LYS A 34 -16.40 -6.39 -11.73
CA LYS A 34 -17.20 -6.26 -12.96
C LYS A 34 -17.32 -7.58 -13.73
N ASP A 35 -16.28 -8.38 -13.75
CA ASP A 35 -16.19 -9.61 -14.51
C ASP A 35 -15.62 -10.73 -13.63
N SER A 36 -16.48 -11.68 -13.28
CA SER A 36 -16.11 -12.84 -12.47
C SER A 36 -15.12 -13.78 -13.17
N GLY A 37 -15.00 -13.72 -14.49
CA GLY A 37 -14.04 -14.46 -15.29
C GLY A 37 -12.63 -13.83 -15.35
N PHE A 38 -12.50 -12.56 -14.89
CA PHE A 38 -11.23 -11.85 -14.92
C PHE A 38 -10.23 -12.47 -13.92
N THR A 39 -9.01 -12.68 -14.37
CA THR A 39 -7.90 -13.14 -13.54
C THR A 39 -6.92 -11.99 -13.32
N PRO A 40 -6.69 -11.54 -12.06
CA PRO A 40 -5.73 -10.48 -11.75
C PRO A 40 -4.31 -10.83 -12.20
N SER A 41 -3.52 -9.81 -12.50
CA SER A 41 -2.12 -9.97 -12.94
C SER A 41 -1.23 -10.65 -11.90
N CYS A 42 -1.57 -10.57 -10.62
CA CYS A 42 -0.85 -11.23 -9.52
C CYS A 42 -1.31 -12.67 -9.23
N ASN A 43 -2.27 -13.20 -9.99
CA ASN A 43 -2.79 -14.56 -9.80
C ASN A 43 -1.91 -15.58 -10.55
N ILE A 44 -0.97 -16.21 -9.83
CA ILE A 44 0.04 -17.11 -10.42
C ILE A 44 -0.38 -18.59 -10.31
N ASN A 45 -0.88 -19.01 -9.13
CA ASN A 45 -1.31 -20.38 -8.86
C ASN A 45 -2.38 -20.41 -7.74
N ALA A 46 -2.80 -21.62 -7.31
CA ALA A 46 -3.81 -21.78 -6.26
C ALA A 46 -3.38 -21.21 -4.91
N THR A 47 -2.07 -21.16 -4.61
CA THR A 47 -1.53 -20.62 -3.37
C THR A 47 -1.36 -19.10 -3.45
N ILE A 48 -0.85 -18.59 -4.60
CA ILE A 48 -0.74 -17.14 -4.86
C ILE A 48 -1.97 -16.71 -5.66
N ASN A 49 -3.06 -16.44 -4.94
CA ASN A 49 -4.37 -16.13 -5.52
C ASN A 49 -4.89 -14.79 -5.02
N CYS A 50 -4.55 -13.73 -5.73
CA CYS A 50 -5.01 -12.38 -5.41
C CYS A 50 -6.53 -12.23 -5.54
N LYS A 51 -7.19 -12.98 -6.41
CA LYS A 51 -8.64 -12.90 -6.59
C LYS A 51 -9.40 -13.25 -5.32
N SER A 52 -9.04 -14.32 -4.65
CA SER A 52 -9.65 -14.72 -3.38
C SER A 52 -9.45 -13.67 -2.29
N VAL A 53 -8.25 -13.08 -2.22
CA VAL A 53 -7.93 -12.01 -1.27
C VAL A 53 -8.70 -10.73 -1.59
N MET A 54 -8.80 -10.36 -2.86
CA MET A 54 -9.52 -9.15 -3.30
C MET A 54 -11.04 -9.22 -3.04
N LEU A 55 -11.61 -10.42 -3.06
CA LEU A 55 -13.05 -10.64 -2.81
C LEU A 55 -13.36 -10.87 -1.33
N SER A 56 -12.37 -10.90 -0.46
CA SER A 56 -12.57 -11.07 0.98
C SER A 56 -13.00 -9.77 1.66
N ASP A 57 -13.71 -9.89 2.79
CA ASP A 57 -14.12 -8.74 3.60
C ASP A 57 -12.92 -7.95 4.14
N GLN A 58 -11.78 -8.63 4.35
CA GLN A 58 -10.53 -8.00 4.80
C GLN A 58 -9.93 -7.06 3.74
N ALA A 59 -10.27 -7.21 2.47
CA ALA A 59 -9.85 -6.28 1.41
C ALA A 59 -10.60 -4.94 1.46
N GLU A 60 -11.69 -4.86 2.21
CA GLU A 60 -12.57 -3.68 2.34
C GLU A 60 -12.90 -3.36 3.80
N VAL A 61 -11.89 -3.36 4.68
CA VAL A 61 -12.06 -3.14 6.13
C VAL A 61 -12.83 -1.85 6.45
N PHE A 62 -12.66 -0.81 5.64
CA PHE A 62 -13.31 0.49 5.83
C PHE A 62 -14.53 0.72 4.89
N GLY A 63 -15.04 -0.34 4.24
CA GLY A 63 -16.14 -0.23 3.29
C GLY A 63 -15.74 0.18 1.87
N PHE A 64 -14.44 0.33 1.61
CA PHE A 64 -13.87 0.57 0.29
C PHE A 64 -12.53 -0.18 0.15
N PRO A 65 -12.03 -0.42 -1.08
CA PRO A 65 -10.79 -1.17 -1.28
C PRO A 65 -9.61 -0.57 -0.52
N ASN A 66 -8.91 -1.39 0.27
CA ASN A 66 -7.75 -0.96 1.07
C ASN A 66 -6.62 -0.40 0.18
N SER A 67 -6.54 -0.81 -1.08
CA SER A 67 -5.58 -0.28 -2.05
C SER A 67 -5.75 1.22 -2.33
N LEU A 68 -6.96 1.78 -2.16
CA LEU A 68 -7.18 3.22 -2.26
C LEU A 68 -6.46 4.00 -1.15
N ILE A 69 -6.42 3.44 0.06
CA ILE A 69 -5.64 4.01 1.17
C ILE A 69 -4.16 3.99 0.80
N GLY A 70 -3.69 2.90 0.18
CA GLY A 70 -2.33 2.78 -0.33
C GLY A 70 -1.99 3.88 -1.34
N ILE A 71 -2.85 4.13 -2.32
CA ILE A 71 -2.67 5.21 -3.31
C ILE A 71 -2.49 6.56 -2.61
N ALA A 72 -3.38 6.91 -1.69
CA ALA A 72 -3.33 8.17 -0.95
C ALA A 72 -2.05 8.29 -0.11
N THR A 73 -1.69 7.24 0.61
CA THR A 73 -0.50 7.21 1.47
C THR A 73 0.79 7.35 0.67
N PHE A 74 0.94 6.58 -0.42
CA PHE A 74 2.13 6.63 -1.25
C PHE A 74 2.23 7.94 -2.04
N ALA A 75 1.10 8.53 -2.47
CA ALA A 75 1.08 9.86 -3.06
C ALA A 75 1.58 10.93 -2.07
N MET A 76 1.15 10.86 -0.81
CA MET A 76 1.67 11.75 0.25
C MET A 76 3.17 11.57 0.47
N MET A 77 3.69 10.35 0.44
CA MET A 77 5.14 10.09 0.57
C MET A 77 5.92 10.75 -0.57
N VAL A 78 5.43 10.70 -1.80
CA VAL A 78 6.06 11.38 -2.95
C VAL A 78 6.06 12.91 -2.74
N VAL A 79 4.93 13.48 -2.32
CA VAL A 79 4.83 14.94 -2.06
C VAL A 79 5.79 15.36 -0.95
N ILE A 80 5.87 14.62 0.15
CA ILE A 80 6.81 14.88 1.25
C ILE A 80 8.25 14.81 0.75
N SER A 81 8.58 13.81 -0.07
CA SER A 81 9.91 13.67 -0.67
C SER A 81 10.29 14.90 -1.50
N VAL A 82 9.39 15.35 -2.39
CA VAL A 82 9.61 16.55 -3.21
C VAL A 82 9.80 17.78 -2.32
N ALA A 83 8.99 17.94 -1.28
CA ALA A 83 9.14 19.05 -0.34
C ALA A 83 10.52 19.02 0.37
N LEU A 84 11.02 17.84 0.72
CA LEU A 84 12.36 17.69 1.29
C LEU A 84 13.47 18.08 0.30
N PHE A 85 13.32 17.73 -1.00
CA PHE A 85 14.25 18.18 -2.04
C PHE A 85 14.26 19.69 -2.23
N LEU A 86 13.10 20.33 -2.06
CA LEU A 86 12.97 21.79 -2.09
C LEU A 86 13.51 22.49 -0.83
N GLY A 87 14.03 21.71 0.13
CA GLY A 87 14.62 22.25 1.35
C GLY A 87 13.62 22.58 2.46
N VAL A 88 12.38 22.14 2.35
CA VAL A 88 11.37 22.33 3.40
C VAL A 88 11.79 21.56 4.65
N ARG A 89 11.73 22.24 5.79
CA ARG A 89 12.03 21.64 7.09
C ARG A 89 10.75 21.41 7.87
N PHE A 90 10.48 20.16 8.15
CA PHE A 90 9.32 19.77 8.93
C PHE A 90 9.64 19.78 10.44
N PRO A 91 8.68 20.16 11.30
CA PRO A 91 8.86 20.15 12.74
C PRO A 91 8.97 18.72 13.29
N LYS A 92 9.49 18.58 14.50
CA LYS A 92 9.62 17.25 15.16
C LYS A 92 8.29 16.51 15.26
N LEU A 93 7.20 17.22 15.53
CA LEU A 93 5.85 16.65 15.62
C LEU A 93 5.46 15.95 14.30
N PHE A 94 5.76 16.56 13.16
CA PHE A 94 5.51 15.96 11.85
C PHE A 94 6.22 14.59 11.70
N TRP A 95 7.50 14.53 12.06
CA TRP A 95 8.25 13.26 12.00
C TRP A 95 7.72 12.22 12.97
N GLN A 96 7.30 12.61 14.17
CA GLN A 96 6.67 11.71 15.12
C GLN A 96 5.36 11.14 14.59
N LEU A 97 4.51 11.96 13.98
CA LEU A 97 3.26 11.53 13.37
C LEU A 97 3.52 10.61 12.17
N LEU A 98 4.51 10.93 11.35
CA LEU A 98 4.88 10.11 10.20
C LEU A 98 5.37 8.71 10.64
N VAL A 99 6.25 8.65 11.63
CA VAL A 99 6.75 7.38 12.18
C VAL A 99 5.62 6.59 12.83
N SER A 100 4.77 7.23 13.64
CA SER A 100 3.62 6.58 14.27
C SER A 100 2.66 6.01 13.24
N GLY A 101 2.34 6.78 12.20
CA GLY A 101 1.50 6.34 11.08
C GLY A 101 2.12 5.16 10.33
N THR A 102 3.43 5.19 10.09
CA THR A 102 4.15 4.09 9.44
C THR A 102 4.12 2.81 10.27
N VAL A 103 4.31 2.92 11.59
CA VAL A 103 4.24 1.77 12.51
C VAL A 103 2.83 1.18 12.51
N LEU A 104 1.80 2.01 12.60
CA LEU A 104 0.40 1.55 12.55
C LEU A 104 0.09 0.88 11.20
N ALA A 105 0.54 1.46 10.09
CA ALA A 105 0.39 0.87 8.76
C ALA A 105 1.11 -0.49 8.66
N ALA A 106 2.31 -0.61 9.22
CA ALA A 106 3.05 -1.86 9.24
C ALA A 106 2.32 -2.94 10.05
N ILE A 107 1.78 -2.60 11.22
CA ILE A 107 0.96 -3.51 12.04
C ILE A 107 -0.28 -3.96 11.25
N PHE A 108 -0.97 -3.03 10.61
CA PHE A 108 -2.14 -3.33 9.78
C PHE A 108 -1.80 -4.24 8.60
N CYS A 109 -0.70 -3.99 7.90
CA CYS A 109 -0.23 -4.86 6.81
C CYS A 109 0.12 -6.28 7.30
N HIS A 110 0.76 -6.40 8.46
CA HIS A 110 1.06 -7.70 9.04
C HIS A 110 -0.21 -8.44 9.47
N TRP A 111 -1.18 -7.73 10.03
CA TRP A 111 -2.47 -8.31 10.35
C TRP A 111 -3.20 -8.82 9.10
N LEU A 112 -3.22 -8.03 8.02
CA LEU A 112 -3.80 -8.47 6.74
C LEU A 112 -3.06 -9.68 6.18
N ALA A 113 -1.72 -9.71 6.24
CA ALA A 113 -0.93 -10.85 5.81
C ALA A 113 -1.26 -12.11 6.63
N PHE A 114 -1.43 -11.97 7.93
CA PHE A 114 -1.86 -13.06 8.80
C PHE A 114 -3.25 -13.58 8.37
N GLN A 115 -4.20 -12.70 8.12
CA GLN A 115 -5.55 -13.07 7.66
C GLN A 115 -5.50 -13.79 6.31
N THR A 116 -4.68 -13.34 5.36
CA THR A 116 -4.55 -14.00 4.06
C THR A 116 -4.00 -15.42 4.16
N ILE A 117 -3.06 -15.65 5.07
CA ILE A 117 -2.42 -16.96 5.25
C ILE A 117 -3.34 -17.93 6.02
N PHE A 118 -3.96 -17.49 7.12
CA PHE A 118 -4.66 -18.36 8.05
C PHE A 118 -6.17 -18.42 7.85
N GLU A 119 -6.79 -17.33 7.40
CA GLU A 119 -8.25 -17.25 7.22
C GLU A 119 -8.68 -17.52 5.78
N ILE A 120 -7.95 -16.94 4.82
CA ILE A 120 -8.28 -17.04 3.39
C ILE A 120 -7.53 -18.21 2.73
N ALA A 121 -6.44 -18.67 3.34
CA ALA A 121 -5.54 -19.71 2.81
C ALA A 121 -5.00 -19.40 1.41
N ALA A 122 -4.80 -18.11 1.10
CA ALA A 122 -4.23 -17.62 -0.15
C ALA A 122 -3.21 -16.52 0.13
N LEU A 123 -2.14 -16.47 -0.67
CA LEU A 123 -1.13 -15.42 -0.60
C LEU A 123 -1.39 -14.36 -1.66
N CYS A 124 -1.36 -13.09 -1.25
CA CYS A 124 -1.31 -11.96 -2.16
C CYS A 124 0.00 -11.20 -1.95
N PRO A 125 0.87 -11.16 -2.94
CA PRO A 125 2.17 -10.49 -2.86
C PRO A 125 2.06 -8.95 -2.79
#